data_9da4e4c4dffc155e1c86c89a280d9c18
#
_entry.id   9da4e4c4dffc155e1c86c89a280d9c18
#
_cell.length_a   1.000
_cell.length_b   1.000
_cell.length_c   1.000
_cell.angle_alpha   90.00
_cell.angle_beta   90.00
_cell.angle_gamma   90.00
#
_symmetry.space_group_name_H-M   'P 1'
#
loop_
_entity.id
_entity.type
_entity.pdbx_description
1 polymer ?
#
loop_
_entity_poly.entity_id
_entity_poly.type
_entity_poly.pdbx_seq_one_letter_code
_entity_poly.pdbx_strand_id
1 'polypeptide(L)'
;MMNRRSFKTDESFLEKLVIGATGARAVREDLRRQGHDPIELERGSMDYKIWKDIKIKRVRVPDILCLRCATRFEARAKTRLEITASHSKADPERGWDQGLTDNDVVAIALCGKSGPRPTDCIASEMVQYVSVKALRRAYASENIEEEKPKGAGEGFELRVTWPSAVASADGLVVDVSSSRLQYQRKSDGRTISLKLTRGSIPLKPLIKTGDEVRANQIIASVVPVSSSLPCPAGATAGTFAKMLASSSIAERYAAAKALAHFKGDKAVSLLGKRVSDDKEHIYVRLESAASLAILGQESGMGFVRSVLHDEYFEHRLEAVIILGEIRTEPSRALLSDVLLDGEQPPEIRAGAAWALGELGQAKSADALVKTFTEIAEPIRIEAARALRKIIAGTKMHAASLLPDGLDDQRAGIAWALSRSGRVEVDELVAALKNDDTRRWVAYVLGTQDEKALVGKVEQLRRVDPEVYFAATVLWRVMSSWVYKLEEY
;
A
#
# COMPACT_ATOMS: atom_id res chain seq x y z
N MET A 1 -34.47 7.25 6.71
CA MET A 1 -33.40 6.89 7.67
C MET A 1 -32.50 5.88 6.97
N MET A 2 -31.31 6.29 6.46
CA MET A 2 -30.34 5.37 5.88
C MET A 2 -29.74 4.52 7.01
N ASN A 3 -29.95 3.22 6.98
CA ASN A 3 -29.29 2.27 7.87
C ASN A 3 -27.77 2.40 7.69
N ARG A 4 -27.10 2.96 8.71
CA ARG A 4 -25.65 2.98 8.78
C ARG A 4 -25.16 1.54 8.74
N ARG A 5 -24.35 1.18 7.73
CA ARG A 5 -23.57 -0.07 7.72
C ARG A 5 -22.85 -0.16 9.08
N SER A 6 -22.96 -1.30 9.75
CA SER A 6 -22.14 -1.56 10.93
C SER A 6 -20.66 -1.43 10.51
N PHE A 7 -20.00 -0.39 10.98
CA PHE A 7 -18.57 -0.21 10.73
C PHE A 7 -17.85 -1.43 11.32
N LYS A 8 -17.03 -2.08 10.48
CA LYS A 8 -16.08 -3.07 10.96
C LYS A 8 -15.19 -2.37 11.98
N THR A 9 -14.81 -3.10 13.03
CA THR A 9 -13.86 -2.57 14.01
C THR A 9 -12.62 -2.08 13.30
N ASP A 10 -11.98 -1.04 13.81
CA ASP A 10 -10.77 -0.45 13.24
C ASP A 10 -9.69 -1.49 13.01
N GLU A 11 -9.54 -2.43 13.94
CA GLU A 11 -8.64 -3.58 13.87
C GLU A 11 -8.93 -4.47 12.65
N SER A 12 -10.18 -4.82 12.38
CA SER A 12 -10.56 -5.61 11.20
C SER A 12 -10.34 -4.87 9.87
N PHE A 13 -10.40 -3.54 9.90
CA PHE A 13 -10.09 -2.71 8.73
C PHE A 13 -8.59 -2.67 8.48
N LEU A 14 -7.78 -2.42 9.53
CA LEU A 14 -6.33 -2.43 9.47
C LEU A 14 -5.79 -3.78 8.97
N GLU A 15 -6.30 -4.90 9.50
CA GLU A 15 -5.93 -6.24 9.06
C GLU A 15 -6.12 -6.42 7.54
N LYS A 16 -7.21 -5.92 6.98
CA LYS A 16 -7.46 -6.01 5.53
C LYS A 16 -6.51 -5.16 4.70
N LEU A 17 -6.18 -3.96 5.18
CA LEU A 17 -5.18 -3.11 4.54
C LEU A 17 -3.81 -3.77 4.53
N VAL A 18 -3.42 -4.35 5.67
CA VAL A 18 -2.14 -5.07 5.82
C VAL A 18 -2.07 -6.27 4.87
N ILE A 19 -3.13 -7.07 4.81
CA ILE A 19 -3.23 -8.22 3.89
C ILE A 19 -3.08 -7.74 2.45
N GLY A 20 -3.80 -6.68 2.06
CA GLY A 20 -3.73 -6.10 0.71
C GLY A 20 -2.32 -5.65 0.34
N ALA A 21 -1.70 -4.83 1.19
CA ALA A 21 -0.35 -4.31 0.98
C ALA A 21 0.72 -5.42 0.96
N THR A 22 0.58 -6.43 1.84
CA THR A 22 1.49 -7.58 1.88
C THR A 22 1.40 -8.40 0.61
N GLY A 23 0.19 -8.66 0.11
CA GLY A 23 -0.01 -9.37 -1.16
C GLY A 23 0.52 -8.59 -2.35
N ALA A 24 0.28 -7.27 -2.44
CA ALA A 24 0.80 -6.43 -3.52
C ALA A 24 2.34 -6.42 -3.54
N ARG A 25 2.99 -6.34 -2.36
CA ARG A 25 4.46 -6.46 -2.26
C ARG A 25 4.96 -7.83 -2.73
N ALA A 26 4.29 -8.91 -2.31
CA ALA A 26 4.65 -10.27 -2.73
C ALA A 26 4.54 -10.45 -4.24
N VAL A 27 3.47 -9.93 -4.85
CA VAL A 27 3.30 -9.93 -6.32
C VAL A 27 4.44 -9.17 -6.99
N ARG A 28 4.79 -7.97 -6.52
CA ARG A 28 5.89 -7.18 -7.08
C ARG A 28 7.23 -7.91 -7.02
N GLU A 29 7.53 -8.55 -5.89
CA GLU A 29 8.79 -9.29 -5.73
C GLU A 29 8.80 -10.56 -6.60
N ASP A 30 7.68 -11.26 -6.74
CA ASP A 30 7.59 -12.43 -7.62
C ASP A 30 7.76 -12.04 -9.08
N LEU A 31 7.12 -10.96 -9.54
CA LEU A 31 7.31 -10.41 -10.88
C LEU A 31 8.78 -10.07 -11.17
N ARG A 32 9.52 -9.50 -10.19
CA ARG A 32 10.95 -9.24 -10.33
C ARG A 32 11.75 -10.52 -10.52
N ARG A 33 11.46 -11.57 -9.72
CA ARG A 33 12.10 -12.89 -9.87
C ARG A 33 11.87 -13.50 -11.25
N GLN A 34 10.74 -13.19 -11.87
CA GLN A 34 10.38 -13.66 -13.22
C GLN A 34 10.87 -12.73 -14.35
N GLY A 35 11.70 -11.75 -14.01
CA GLY A 35 12.37 -10.87 -14.97
C GLY A 35 11.55 -9.66 -15.43
N HIS A 36 10.42 -9.37 -14.78
CA HIS A 36 9.69 -8.10 -14.97
C HIS A 36 10.42 -6.92 -14.32
N ASP A 37 10.07 -5.72 -14.77
CA ASP A 37 10.44 -4.45 -14.12
C ASP A 37 9.16 -3.75 -13.63
N PRO A 38 8.66 -4.13 -12.44
CA PRO A 38 7.38 -3.68 -11.94
C PRO A 38 7.46 -2.32 -11.26
N ILE A 39 6.62 -1.38 -11.69
CA ILE A 39 6.34 -0.12 -10.99
C ILE A 39 4.93 -0.14 -10.40
N GLU A 40 4.75 0.54 -9.26
CA GLU A 40 3.45 0.73 -8.64
C GLU A 40 2.63 1.76 -9.43
N LEU A 41 1.39 1.41 -9.82
CA LEU A 41 0.47 2.33 -10.46
C LEU A 41 -0.39 3.06 -9.44
N GLU A 42 -1.07 2.33 -8.56
CA GLU A 42 -1.86 2.93 -7.50
C GLU A 42 -0.96 3.30 -6.32
N ARG A 43 -0.73 4.61 -6.14
CA ARG A 43 0.14 5.14 -5.09
C ARG A 43 -0.27 4.65 -3.70
N GLY A 44 0.67 4.00 -3.02
CA GLY A 44 0.53 3.46 -1.67
C GLY A 44 -0.35 2.22 -1.58
N SER A 45 -0.58 1.48 -2.68
CA SER A 45 -1.20 0.16 -2.62
C SER A 45 -0.36 -0.85 -1.83
N MET A 46 0.95 -0.60 -1.75
CA MET A 46 1.93 -1.44 -1.04
C MET A 46 2.24 -0.94 0.39
N ASP A 47 1.64 0.17 0.82
CA ASP A 47 1.78 0.75 2.15
C ASP A 47 0.43 0.81 2.88
N TYR A 48 0.49 0.95 4.22
CA TYR A 48 -0.71 1.09 5.04
C TYR A 48 -1.19 2.55 4.98
N LYS A 49 -1.92 2.94 3.93
CA LYS A 49 -2.61 4.22 3.92
C LYS A 49 -3.84 4.15 4.82
N ILE A 50 -3.71 4.64 6.03
CA ILE A 50 -4.84 4.77 6.95
C ILE A 50 -5.55 6.11 6.67
N TRP A 51 -6.14 6.25 5.49
CA TRP A 51 -7.08 7.32 5.20
C TRP A 51 -8.49 6.80 5.44
N LYS A 52 -8.88 6.76 6.71
CA LYS A 52 -10.12 6.12 7.15
C LYS A 52 -11.37 6.84 6.63
N ASP A 53 -11.29 8.13 6.38
CA ASP A 53 -12.44 8.98 6.11
C ASP A 53 -12.46 9.57 4.69
N ILE A 54 -11.42 9.37 3.89
CA ILE A 54 -11.32 9.98 2.56
C ILE A 54 -11.65 8.96 1.49
N LYS A 55 -12.91 8.93 1.06
CA LYS A 55 -13.33 8.22 -0.16
C LYS A 55 -12.94 9.07 -1.38
N ILE A 56 -11.76 8.84 -1.93
CA ILE A 56 -11.36 9.45 -3.18
C ILE A 56 -11.91 8.60 -4.32
N LYS A 57 -12.72 9.21 -5.21
CA LYS A 57 -13.01 8.64 -6.53
C LYS A 57 -11.75 8.77 -7.39
N ARG A 58 -10.93 7.74 -7.40
CA ARG A 58 -9.77 7.65 -8.28
C ARG A 58 -10.14 6.88 -9.54
N VAL A 59 -9.37 7.12 -10.60
CA VAL A 59 -9.37 6.21 -11.75
C VAL A 59 -8.99 4.83 -11.25
N ARG A 60 -9.82 3.83 -11.53
CA ARG A 60 -9.47 2.45 -11.24
C ARG A 60 -8.39 2.01 -12.19
N VAL A 61 -7.25 1.71 -11.65
CA VAL A 61 -6.09 1.19 -12.37
C VAL A 61 -5.62 -0.08 -11.67
N PRO A 62 -5.03 -1.03 -12.40
CA PRO A 62 -4.33 -2.15 -11.77
C PRO A 62 -3.20 -1.66 -10.85
N ASP A 63 -2.80 -2.48 -9.87
CA ASP A 63 -1.81 -2.09 -8.86
C ASP A 63 -0.41 -1.87 -9.44
N ILE A 64 -0.02 -2.66 -10.46
CA ILE A 64 1.36 -2.76 -10.93
C ILE A 64 1.40 -2.69 -12.47
N LEU A 65 2.44 -2.05 -13.02
CA LEU A 65 2.79 -2.06 -14.44
C LEU A 65 4.22 -2.55 -14.62
N CYS A 66 4.45 -3.42 -15.59
CA CYS A 66 5.81 -3.79 -16.01
C CYS A 66 6.33 -2.85 -17.10
N LEU A 67 7.46 -2.18 -16.84
CA LEU A 67 8.11 -1.32 -17.83
C LEU A 67 8.71 -2.08 -19.03
N ARG A 68 9.04 -3.38 -18.84
CA ARG A 68 9.67 -4.20 -19.91
C ARG A 68 8.70 -4.81 -20.88
N CYS A 69 7.44 -5.08 -20.50
CA CYS A 69 6.45 -5.72 -21.36
C CYS A 69 5.12 -4.97 -21.45
N ALA A 70 4.94 -3.87 -20.72
CA ALA A 70 3.73 -3.06 -20.63
C ALA A 70 2.48 -3.82 -20.09
N THR A 71 2.63 -5.04 -19.56
CA THR A 71 1.56 -5.76 -18.90
C THR A 71 1.23 -5.09 -17.57
N ARG A 72 -0.06 -4.91 -17.29
CA ARG A 72 -0.58 -4.40 -16.01
C ARG A 72 -1.09 -5.58 -15.18
N PHE A 73 -0.87 -5.50 -13.86
CA PHE A 73 -1.21 -6.56 -12.92
C PHE A 73 -2.10 -6.02 -11.81
N GLU A 74 -3.23 -6.68 -11.61
CA GLU A 74 -4.12 -6.47 -10.48
C GLU A 74 -3.73 -7.46 -9.38
N ALA A 75 -3.21 -6.99 -8.25
CA ALA A 75 -2.80 -7.82 -7.13
C ALA A 75 -3.99 -8.14 -6.23
N ARG A 76 -4.26 -9.40 -6.00
CA ARG A 76 -5.32 -9.90 -5.12
C ARG A 76 -4.73 -10.69 -3.97
N ALA A 77 -4.66 -10.07 -2.81
CA ALA A 77 -4.31 -10.75 -1.57
C ALA A 77 -5.49 -11.57 -1.04
N LYS A 78 -5.26 -12.82 -0.71
CA LYS A 78 -6.29 -13.77 -0.23
C LYS A 78 -5.80 -14.48 1.02
N THR A 79 -6.67 -14.64 2.01
CA THR A 79 -6.42 -15.51 3.18
C THR A 79 -6.78 -16.98 2.91
N ARG A 80 -7.53 -17.20 1.86
CA ARG A 80 -7.86 -18.51 1.31
C ARG A 80 -7.70 -18.41 -0.20
N LEU A 81 -7.01 -19.36 -0.81
CA LEU A 81 -6.74 -19.29 -2.24
C LEU A 81 -8.00 -19.58 -3.05
N GLU A 82 -8.55 -18.53 -3.64
CA GLU A 82 -9.74 -18.55 -4.46
C GLU A 82 -9.65 -17.46 -5.52
N ILE A 83 -10.14 -17.76 -6.72
CA ILE A 83 -10.27 -16.74 -7.78
C ILE A 83 -11.62 -16.07 -7.59
N THR A 84 -11.64 -14.95 -6.87
CA THR A 84 -12.87 -14.23 -6.55
C THR A 84 -12.72 -12.73 -6.70
N ALA A 85 -13.81 -12.07 -7.08
CA ALA A 85 -13.90 -10.61 -7.14
C ALA A 85 -15.26 -10.12 -6.63
N SER A 86 -15.29 -8.88 -6.14
CA SER A 86 -16.54 -8.16 -5.84
C SER A 86 -17.10 -7.57 -7.13
N HIS A 87 -18.41 -7.61 -7.30
CA HIS A 87 -19.09 -7.10 -8.47
C HIS A 87 -20.41 -6.41 -8.08
N SER A 88 -20.77 -5.37 -8.77
CA SER A 88 -22.10 -4.74 -8.66
C SER A 88 -22.77 -4.75 -10.03
N LYS A 89 -23.98 -5.32 -10.10
CA LYS A 89 -24.79 -5.27 -11.33
C LYS A 89 -25.49 -3.90 -11.50
N ALA A 90 -25.66 -3.16 -10.40
CA ALA A 90 -26.34 -1.87 -10.39
C ALA A 90 -25.42 -0.68 -10.66
N ASP A 91 -24.12 -0.84 -10.41
CA ASP A 91 -23.12 0.20 -10.56
C ASP A 91 -21.99 -0.28 -11.49
N PRO A 92 -21.99 0.15 -12.76
CA PRO A 92 -20.94 -0.24 -13.72
C PRO A 92 -19.54 0.14 -13.28
N GLU A 93 -19.36 1.23 -12.51
CA GLU A 93 -18.07 1.64 -11.97
C GLU A 93 -17.54 0.68 -10.90
N ARG A 94 -18.38 -0.24 -10.42
CA ARG A 94 -18.06 -1.30 -9.46
C ARG A 94 -18.05 -2.69 -10.09
N GLY A 95 -17.95 -2.74 -11.42
CA GLY A 95 -17.69 -3.98 -12.16
C GLY A 95 -16.41 -4.66 -11.66
N TRP A 96 -16.38 -5.99 -11.66
CA TRP A 96 -15.23 -6.76 -11.19
C TRP A 96 -13.97 -6.52 -12.03
N ASP A 97 -14.13 -6.13 -13.29
CA ASP A 97 -13.08 -5.87 -14.27
C ASP A 97 -12.94 -4.39 -14.64
N GLN A 98 -13.54 -3.49 -13.85
CA GLN A 98 -13.45 -2.05 -14.10
C GLN A 98 -11.99 -1.58 -14.05
N GLY A 99 -11.56 -0.84 -15.09
CA GLY A 99 -10.19 -0.38 -15.28
C GLY A 99 -9.24 -1.42 -15.85
N LEU A 100 -9.69 -2.68 -16.01
CA LEU A 100 -8.91 -3.77 -16.61
C LEU A 100 -9.17 -3.89 -18.12
N THR A 101 -8.19 -4.41 -18.84
CA THR A 101 -8.30 -4.80 -20.26
C THR A 101 -7.96 -6.28 -20.44
N ASP A 102 -8.21 -6.82 -21.63
CA ASP A 102 -7.92 -8.22 -21.97
C ASP A 102 -6.42 -8.58 -21.85
N ASN A 103 -5.55 -7.58 -21.93
CA ASN A 103 -4.09 -7.75 -21.82
C ASN A 103 -3.58 -7.75 -20.37
N ASP A 104 -4.44 -7.46 -19.42
CA ASP A 104 -4.07 -7.42 -18.01
C ASP A 104 -4.11 -8.80 -17.36
N VAL A 105 -3.44 -8.91 -16.24
CA VAL A 105 -3.30 -10.15 -15.48
C VAL A 105 -3.71 -9.91 -14.02
N VAL A 106 -4.53 -10.80 -13.48
CA VAL A 106 -4.81 -10.87 -12.05
C VAL A 106 -3.74 -11.76 -11.40
N ALA A 107 -3.03 -11.23 -10.43
CA ALA A 107 -2.01 -11.91 -9.65
C ALA A 107 -2.55 -12.20 -8.23
N ILE A 108 -2.60 -13.47 -7.84
CA ILE A 108 -3.19 -13.93 -6.59
C ILE A 108 -2.09 -14.34 -5.64
N ALA A 109 -1.95 -13.63 -4.51
CA ALA A 109 -1.05 -13.96 -3.43
C ALA A 109 -1.83 -14.48 -2.22
N LEU A 110 -1.45 -15.63 -1.68
CA LEU A 110 -1.99 -16.15 -0.43
C LEU A 110 -1.28 -15.45 0.73
N CYS A 111 -2.04 -14.86 1.63
CA CYS A 111 -1.54 -14.18 2.82
C CYS A 111 -2.12 -14.80 4.08
N GLY A 112 -1.32 -14.90 5.13
CA GLY A 112 -1.73 -15.46 6.42
C GLY A 112 -1.18 -14.65 7.59
N LYS A 113 -1.80 -14.81 8.76
CA LYS A 113 -1.28 -14.24 10.01
C LYS A 113 0.04 -14.92 10.38
N SER A 114 1.03 -14.13 10.78
CA SER A 114 2.33 -14.59 11.29
C SER A 114 2.53 -14.33 12.78
N GLY A 115 1.59 -13.63 13.42
CA GLY A 115 1.63 -13.30 14.84
C GLY A 115 0.29 -12.74 15.34
N PRO A 116 0.25 -12.26 16.60
CA PRO A 116 -0.99 -11.82 17.24
C PRO A 116 -1.47 -10.43 16.78
N ARG A 117 -0.59 -9.58 16.24
CA ARG A 117 -0.92 -8.20 15.85
C ARG A 117 -1.66 -8.16 14.51
N PRO A 118 -2.55 -7.18 14.27
CA PRO A 118 -3.18 -6.96 12.97
C PRO A 118 -2.17 -6.76 11.83
N THR A 119 -0.98 -6.25 12.17
CA THR A 119 0.12 -6.01 11.24
C THR A 119 0.97 -7.25 10.93
N ASP A 120 0.81 -8.32 11.71
CA ASP A 120 1.57 -9.55 11.54
C ASP A 120 0.98 -10.40 10.40
N CYS A 121 1.40 -10.09 9.18
CA CYS A 121 0.96 -10.77 7.97
C CYS A 121 2.16 -11.17 7.11
N ILE A 122 2.12 -12.40 6.60
CA ILE A 122 3.10 -12.93 5.67
C ILE A 122 2.41 -13.46 4.42
N ALA A 123 3.02 -13.26 3.26
CA ALA A 123 2.57 -13.84 2.00
C ALA A 123 3.31 -15.17 1.73
N SER A 124 2.60 -16.10 1.07
CA SER A 124 3.23 -17.28 0.48
C SER A 124 4.21 -16.86 -0.62
N GLU A 125 5.27 -17.64 -0.80
CA GLU A 125 6.24 -17.42 -1.88
C GLU A 125 5.64 -17.63 -3.28
N MET A 126 4.55 -18.40 -3.38
CA MET A 126 3.88 -18.70 -4.64
C MET A 126 2.82 -17.65 -4.97
N VAL A 127 3.00 -16.95 -6.08
CA VAL A 127 1.97 -16.12 -6.72
C VAL A 127 1.39 -16.87 -7.91
N GLN A 128 0.09 -16.72 -8.12
CA GLN A 128 -0.60 -17.40 -9.22
C GLN A 128 -1.28 -16.36 -10.12
N TYR A 129 -1.15 -16.54 -11.43
CA TYR A 129 -1.50 -15.59 -12.45
C TYR A 129 -2.65 -16.07 -13.32
N VAL A 130 -3.62 -15.20 -13.59
CA VAL A 130 -4.78 -15.47 -14.44
C VAL A 130 -4.98 -14.28 -15.40
N SER A 131 -5.11 -14.51 -16.69
CA SER A 131 -5.39 -13.43 -17.64
C SER A 131 -6.83 -12.91 -17.48
N VAL A 132 -7.01 -11.61 -17.54
CA VAL A 132 -8.33 -10.96 -17.49
C VAL A 132 -9.21 -11.46 -18.65
N LYS A 133 -8.63 -11.68 -19.82
CA LYS A 133 -9.32 -12.25 -20.98
C LYS A 133 -9.94 -13.63 -20.69
N ALA A 134 -9.22 -14.51 -19.95
CA ALA A 134 -9.76 -15.81 -19.56
C ALA A 134 -10.89 -15.69 -18.55
N LEU A 135 -10.75 -14.79 -17.56
CA LEU A 135 -11.80 -14.48 -16.59
C LEU A 135 -13.07 -13.97 -17.26
N ARG A 136 -12.94 -13.02 -18.21
CA ARG A 136 -14.07 -12.49 -18.99
C ARG A 136 -14.78 -13.56 -19.80
N ARG A 137 -14.03 -14.45 -20.46
CA ARG A 137 -14.61 -15.55 -21.22
C ARG A 137 -15.40 -16.52 -20.34
N ALA A 138 -14.85 -16.89 -19.18
CA ALA A 138 -15.55 -17.75 -18.24
C ALA A 138 -16.80 -17.08 -17.66
N TYR A 139 -16.72 -15.76 -17.38
CA TYR A 139 -17.86 -14.97 -16.92
C TYR A 139 -18.98 -14.93 -17.99
N ALA A 140 -18.65 -14.62 -19.23
CA ALA A 140 -19.59 -14.58 -20.34
C ALA A 140 -20.21 -15.95 -20.69
N SER A 141 -19.52 -17.05 -20.36
CA SER A 141 -20.02 -18.42 -20.55
C SER A 141 -20.71 -18.98 -19.30
N GLU A 142 -21.02 -18.14 -18.31
CA GLU A 142 -21.67 -18.51 -17.04
C GLU A 142 -20.93 -19.62 -16.26
N ASN A 143 -19.64 -19.83 -16.51
CA ASN A 143 -18.79 -20.76 -15.77
C ASN A 143 -18.25 -20.11 -14.48
N ILE A 144 -19.16 -19.56 -13.69
CA ILE A 144 -18.88 -18.82 -12.45
C ILE A 144 -19.94 -19.14 -11.39
N GLU A 145 -19.61 -18.88 -10.14
CA GLU A 145 -20.58 -18.87 -9.05
C GLU A 145 -20.79 -17.41 -8.59
N GLU A 146 -22.04 -16.98 -8.43
CA GLU A 146 -22.39 -15.67 -7.88
C GLU A 146 -23.05 -15.86 -6.52
N GLU A 147 -22.51 -15.22 -5.49
CA GLU A 147 -23.05 -15.28 -4.13
C GLU A 147 -23.26 -13.85 -3.57
N LYS A 148 -24.36 -13.63 -2.87
CA LYS A 148 -24.53 -12.43 -2.05
C LYS A 148 -23.69 -12.58 -0.78
N PRO A 149 -22.83 -11.61 -0.43
CA PRO A 149 -22.08 -11.65 0.83
C PRO A 149 -23.04 -11.66 2.02
N LYS A 150 -22.79 -12.51 3.02
CA LYS A 150 -23.56 -12.51 4.28
C LYS A 150 -23.44 -11.14 4.94
N GLY A 151 -24.59 -10.52 5.27
CA GLY A 151 -24.67 -9.19 5.92
C GLY A 151 -24.54 -8.00 4.96
N ALA A 152 -24.52 -8.20 3.64
CA ALA A 152 -24.80 -7.13 2.70
C ALA A 152 -26.29 -6.79 2.85
N GLY A 153 -26.63 -5.60 3.39
CA GLY A 153 -27.96 -5.04 3.27
C GLY A 153 -28.38 -5.00 1.79
N GLU A 154 -29.54 -4.44 1.46
CA GLU A 154 -30.10 -4.38 0.11
C GLU A 154 -29.19 -3.81 -1.01
N GLY A 155 -27.89 -3.66 -0.77
CA GLY A 155 -26.88 -3.27 -1.75
C GLY A 155 -26.50 -4.45 -2.65
N PHE A 156 -26.57 -4.21 -3.93
CA PHE A 156 -26.35 -5.10 -5.08
C PHE A 156 -24.92 -5.63 -5.23
N GLU A 157 -24.16 -5.80 -4.16
CA GLU A 157 -22.82 -6.38 -4.22
C GLU A 157 -22.90 -7.89 -4.29
N LEU A 158 -22.27 -8.44 -5.31
CA LEU A 158 -22.11 -9.86 -5.52
C LEU A 158 -20.65 -10.24 -5.33
N ARG A 159 -20.43 -11.47 -4.88
CA ARG A 159 -19.15 -12.13 -4.96
C ARG A 159 -19.17 -13.03 -6.18
N VAL A 160 -18.35 -12.75 -7.17
CA VAL A 160 -18.13 -13.62 -8.33
C VAL A 160 -16.95 -14.54 -8.01
N THR A 161 -17.13 -15.83 -8.21
CA THR A 161 -16.11 -16.87 -8.01
C THR A 161 -15.90 -17.64 -9.29
N TRP A 162 -14.66 -17.76 -9.74
CA TRP A 162 -14.26 -18.69 -10.80
C TRP A 162 -13.83 -19.99 -10.14
N PRO A 163 -14.65 -21.07 -10.27
CA PRO A 163 -14.40 -22.33 -9.60
C PRO A 163 -13.01 -22.89 -9.87
N SER A 164 -12.37 -23.37 -8.80
CA SER A 164 -11.02 -23.94 -8.85
C SER A 164 -10.85 -25.00 -7.77
N ALA A 165 -9.92 -25.92 -7.98
CA ALA A 165 -9.48 -26.91 -7.02
C ALA A 165 -8.03 -26.65 -6.64
N VAL A 166 -7.77 -26.64 -5.34
CA VAL A 166 -6.48 -26.27 -4.73
C VAL A 166 -5.87 -27.50 -4.06
N ALA A 167 -4.58 -27.73 -4.27
CA ALA A 167 -3.85 -28.77 -3.56
C ALA A 167 -3.72 -28.42 -2.07
N SER A 168 -4.10 -29.34 -1.19
CA SER A 168 -4.04 -29.15 0.26
C SER A 168 -2.66 -29.48 0.85
N ALA A 169 -1.77 -30.12 0.08
CA ALA A 169 -0.43 -30.50 0.51
C ALA A 169 0.49 -30.68 -0.71
N ASP A 170 1.80 -30.70 -0.46
CA ASP A 170 2.79 -31.09 -1.46
C ASP A 170 2.63 -32.56 -1.86
N GLY A 171 2.81 -32.85 -3.13
CA GLY A 171 2.61 -34.20 -3.62
C GLY A 171 3.07 -34.42 -5.06
N LEU A 172 2.80 -35.62 -5.55
CA LEU A 172 3.03 -36.06 -6.94
C LEU A 172 1.71 -36.47 -7.57
N VAL A 173 1.38 -35.99 -8.75
CA VAL A 173 0.16 -36.37 -9.48
C VAL A 173 0.29 -37.79 -9.98
N VAL A 174 -0.65 -38.64 -9.56
CA VAL A 174 -0.65 -40.07 -9.92
C VAL A 174 -1.68 -40.42 -10.99
N ASP A 175 -2.78 -39.66 -11.05
CA ASP A 175 -3.83 -39.89 -12.05
C ASP A 175 -4.58 -38.62 -12.39
N VAL A 176 -4.89 -38.42 -13.67
CA VAL A 176 -5.75 -37.33 -14.17
C VAL A 176 -6.74 -37.93 -15.16
N SER A 177 -8.00 -38.03 -14.77
CA SER A 177 -9.10 -38.46 -15.61
C SER A 177 -10.04 -37.32 -15.95
N SER A 178 -11.10 -37.57 -16.73
CA SER A 178 -12.10 -36.53 -17.07
C SER A 178 -12.92 -36.03 -15.87
N SER A 179 -13.03 -36.79 -14.80
CA SER A 179 -13.90 -36.51 -13.65
C SER A 179 -13.14 -36.23 -12.34
N ARG A 180 -11.88 -36.64 -12.25
CA ARG A 180 -11.08 -36.49 -11.02
C ARG A 180 -9.61 -36.34 -11.30
N LEU A 181 -8.90 -35.72 -10.34
CA LEU A 181 -7.46 -35.62 -10.28
C LEU A 181 -7.00 -36.24 -8.95
N GLN A 182 -5.98 -37.10 -9.00
CA GLN A 182 -5.40 -37.70 -7.81
C GLN A 182 -3.92 -37.39 -7.70
N TYR A 183 -3.50 -37.06 -6.48
CA TYR A 183 -2.08 -36.85 -6.17
C TYR A 183 -1.72 -37.53 -4.85
N GLN A 184 -0.51 -38.05 -4.77
CA GLN A 184 0.03 -38.70 -3.59
C GLN A 184 0.78 -37.65 -2.76
N ARG A 185 0.37 -37.47 -1.51
CA ARG A 185 0.97 -36.50 -0.59
C ARG A 185 2.36 -36.95 -0.17
N LYS A 186 3.36 -36.02 -0.22
CA LYS A 186 4.77 -36.30 0.11
C LYS A 186 4.97 -36.74 1.57
N SER A 187 4.20 -36.18 2.52
CA SER A 187 4.43 -36.39 3.95
C SER A 187 4.10 -37.77 4.47
N ASP A 188 3.10 -38.45 3.92
CA ASP A 188 2.57 -39.73 4.42
C ASP A 188 2.16 -40.72 3.32
N GLY A 189 2.39 -40.41 2.06
CA GLY A 189 2.05 -41.25 0.93
C GLY A 189 0.55 -41.44 0.66
N ARG A 190 -0.34 -40.77 1.38
CA ARG A 190 -1.79 -40.88 1.15
C ARG A 190 -2.19 -40.27 -0.17
N THR A 191 -3.09 -40.91 -0.88
CA THR A 191 -3.68 -40.40 -2.11
C THR A 191 -4.84 -39.45 -1.79
N ILE A 192 -4.75 -38.22 -2.28
CA ILE A 192 -5.80 -37.20 -2.23
C ILE A 192 -6.50 -37.19 -3.59
N SER A 193 -7.83 -37.29 -3.57
CA SER A 193 -8.66 -37.29 -4.78
C SER A 193 -9.54 -36.03 -4.81
N LEU A 194 -9.47 -35.29 -5.89
CA LEU A 194 -10.25 -34.06 -6.13
C LEU A 194 -11.20 -34.32 -7.31
N LYS A 195 -12.45 -33.91 -7.14
CA LYS A 195 -13.44 -33.91 -8.24
C LYS A 195 -13.13 -32.75 -9.19
N LEU A 196 -13.19 -32.99 -10.48
CA LEU A 196 -13.03 -31.98 -11.53
C LEU A 196 -14.36 -31.33 -11.91
N THR A 197 -15.22 -31.11 -10.90
CA THR A 197 -16.48 -30.37 -11.03
C THR A 197 -16.75 -29.59 -9.78
N ARG A 198 -17.38 -28.40 -9.94
CA ARG A 198 -17.94 -27.59 -8.85
C ARG A 198 -19.43 -27.39 -9.16
N GLY A 199 -20.31 -28.07 -8.43
CA GLY A 199 -21.70 -28.20 -8.88
C GLY A 199 -21.78 -28.83 -10.27
N SER A 200 -22.40 -28.13 -11.22
CA SER A 200 -22.47 -28.54 -12.65
C SER A 200 -21.28 -28.00 -13.49
N ILE A 201 -20.42 -27.16 -12.94
CA ILE A 201 -19.35 -26.49 -13.68
C ILE A 201 -18.13 -27.42 -13.76
N PRO A 202 -17.65 -27.81 -14.96
CA PRO A 202 -16.46 -28.62 -15.12
C PRO A 202 -15.19 -27.83 -14.88
N LEU A 203 -14.23 -28.42 -14.16
CA LEU A 203 -12.88 -27.85 -13.96
C LEU A 203 -11.90 -28.55 -14.93
N LYS A 204 -11.05 -27.74 -15.55
CA LYS A 204 -9.96 -28.25 -16.39
C LYS A 204 -8.72 -28.50 -15.53
N PRO A 205 -8.08 -29.66 -15.56
CA PRO A 205 -6.81 -29.89 -14.90
C PRO A 205 -5.74 -28.97 -15.52
N LEU A 206 -4.89 -28.38 -14.66
CA LEU A 206 -3.80 -27.48 -15.04
C LEU A 206 -2.44 -28.19 -15.00
N ILE A 207 -2.45 -29.44 -14.55
CA ILE A 207 -1.29 -30.29 -14.35
C ILE A 207 -1.61 -31.70 -14.93
N LYS A 208 -0.60 -32.50 -15.12
CA LYS A 208 -0.68 -33.85 -15.68
C LYS A 208 -0.07 -34.88 -14.73
N THR A 209 -0.33 -36.15 -15.01
CA THR A 209 0.30 -37.28 -14.29
C THR A 209 1.82 -37.18 -14.33
N GLY A 210 2.46 -37.34 -13.18
CA GLY A 210 3.90 -37.16 -12.97
C GLY A 210 4.35 -35.76 -12.59
N ASP A 211 3.47 -34.76 -12.63
CA ASP A 211 3.81 -33.41 -12.17
C ASP A 211 3.86 -33.33 -10.64
N GLU A 212 4.78 -32.54 -10.11
CA GLU A 212 4.79 -32.15 -8.69
C GLU A 212 3.74 -31.09 -8.41
N VAL A 213 3.08 -31.20 -7.28
CA VAL A 213 2.15 -30.17 -6.75
C VAL A 213 2.66 -29.62 -5.44
N ARG A 214 2.39 -28.35 -5.20
CA ARG A 214 2.69 -27.68 -3.92
C ARG A 214 1.38 -27.38 -3.18
N ALA A 215 1.46 -27.38 -1.87
CA ALA A 215 0.35 -26.92 -1.03
C ALA A 215 -0.08 -25.50 -1.45
N ASN A 216 -1.38 -25.27 -1.49
CA ASN A 216 -1.97 -24.00 -1.96
C ASN A 216 -1.73 -23.68 -3.45
N GLN A 217 -1.44 -24.66 -4.29
CA GLN A 217 -1.42 -24.48 -5.74
C GLN A 217 -2.81 -24.78 -6.32
N ILE A 218 -3.31 -23.91 -7.21
CA ILE A 218 -4.50 -24.20 -8.02
C ILE A 218 -4.09 -25.22 -9.07
N ILE A 219 -4.69 -26.40 -9.02
CA ILE A 219 -4.34 -27.55 -9.86
C ILE A 219 -5.43 -27.93 -10.86
N ALA A 220 -6.64 -27.40 -10.69
CA ALA A 220 -7.70 -27.42 -11.69
C ALA A 220 -8.57 -26.16 -11.57
N SER A 221 -9.08 -25.65 -12.67
CA SER A 221 -9.91 -24.44 -12.69
C SER A 221 -10.73 -24.32 -13.97
N VAL A 222 -11.75 -23.46 -13.95
CA VAL A 222 -12.50 -23.05 -15.16
C VAL A 222 -11.68 -22.15 -16.08
N VAL A 223 -10.63 -21.52 -15.55
CA VAL A 223 -9.70 -20.63 -16.29
C VAL A 223 -8.27 -21.15 -16.18
N PRO A 224 -7.41 -20.89 -17.18
CA PRO A 224 -5.99 -21.17 -17.06
C PRO A 224 -5.36 -20.37 -15.93
N VAL A 225 -4.59 -21.04 -15.07
CA VAL A 225 -3.80 -20.44 -13.99
C VAL A 225 -2.37 -20.92 -14.11
N SER A 226 -1.40 -20.02 -13.90
CA SER A 226 0.02 -20.37 -13.91
C SER A 226 0.74 -19.75 -12.71
N SER A 227 1.70 -20.45 -12.14
CA SER A 227 2.67 -19.90 -11.17
C SER A 227 3.94 -19.37 -11.83
N SER A 228 4.08 -19.53 -13.15
CA SER A 228 5.19 -19.00 -13.94
C SER A 228 4.66 -18.03 -14.98
N LEU A 229 5.21 -16.83 -15.01
CA LEU A 229 4.87 -15.78 -15.96
C LEU A 229 6.13 -15.00 -16.35
N PRO A 230 7.04 -15.60 -17.14
CA PRO A 230 8.27 -14.93 -17.54
C PRO A 230 7.96 -13.68 -18.38
N CYS A 231 8.73 -12.62 -18.16
CA CYS A 231 8.54 -11.36 -18.85
C CYS A 231 8.90 -11.49 -20.35
N PRO A 232 7.96 -11.27 -21.31
CA PRO A 232 8.29 -11.34 -22.73
C PRO A 232 9.19 -10.20 -23.21
N ALA A 233 9.38 -9.15 -22.39
CA ALA A 233 10.12 -7.94 -22.71
C ALA A 233 9.62 -7.23 -24.00
N GLY A 234 10.37 -6.24 -24.50
CA GLY A 234 10.09 -5.59 -25.77
C GLY A 234 9.27 -4.30 -25.72
N ALA A 235 8.77 -3.87 -24.54
CA ALA A 235 8.13 -2.57 -24.41
C ALA A 235 9.15 -1.43 -24.53
N THR A 236 8.74 -0.36 -25.19
CA THR A 236 9.54 0.84 -25.47
C THR A 236 8.71 2.10 -25.16
N ALA A 237 9.32 3.27 -25.17
CA ALA A 237 8.57 4.53 -25.13
C ALA A 237 7.46 4.61 -26.19
N GLY A 238 7.67 3.98 -27.37
CA GLY A 238 6.66 3.88 -28.43
C GLY A 238 5.45 3.02 -28.03
N THR A 239 5.65 1.97 -27.24
CA THR A 239 4.57 1.15 -26.69
C THR A 239 3.69 1.99 -25.78
N PHE A 240 4.29 2.72 -24.84
CA PHE A 240 3.55 3.60 -23.92
C PHE A 240 2.94 4.83 -24.61
N ALA A 241 3.57 5.33 -25.68
CA ALA A 241 2.97 6.37 -26.52
C ALA A 241 1.64 5.91 -27.16
N LYS A 242 1.57 4.68 -27.66
CA LYS A 242 0.33 4.08 -28.18
C LYS A 242 -0.70 3.90 -27.06
N MET A 243 -0.28 3.40 -25.90
CA MET A 243 -1.13 3.19 -24.75
C MET A 243 -1.67 4.52 -24.19
N LEU A 244 -0.89 5.62 -24.27
CA LEU A 244 -1.33 6.97 -23.90
C LEU A 244 -2.44 7.50 -24.82
N ALA A 245 -2.60 6.95 -26.02
CA ALA A 245 -3.67 7.28 -26.97
C ALA A 245 -4.90 6.35 -26.89
N SER A 246 -4.95 5.45 -25.91
CA SER A 246 -6.06 4.52 -25.68
C SER A 246 -7.36 5.23 -25.32
N SER A 247 -8.50 4.63 -25.62
CA SER A 247 -9.81 5.06 -25.12
C SER A 247 -9.96 4.83 -23.61
N SER A 248 -9.22 3.86 -23.02
CA SER A 248 -9.23 3.54 -21.59
C SER A 248 -8.45 4.58 -20.79
N ILE A 249 -9.12 5.24 -19.86
CA ILE A 249 -8.49 6.19 -18.91
C ILE A 249 -7.38 5.48 -18.11
N ALA A 250 -7.63 4.22 -17.67
CA ALA A 250 -6.67 3.43 -16.90
C ALA A 250 -5.39 3.13 -17.69
N GLU A 251 -5.50 2.89 -19.01
CA GLU A 251 -4.32 2.71 -19.85
C GLU A 251 -3.56 4.01 -20.06
N ARG A 252 -4.27 5.12 -20.31
CA ARG A 252 -3.63 6.43 -20.46
C ARG A 252 -2.90 6.85 -19.17
N TYR A 253 -3.53 6.63 -17.99
CA TYR A 253 -2.91 6.87 -16.70
C TYR A 253 -1.62 6.05 -16.52
N ALA A 254 -1.70 4.74 -16.76
CA ALA A 254 -0.55 3.84 -16.64
C ALA A 254 0.59 4.22 -17.61
N ALA A 255 0.24 4.60 -18.83
CA ALA A 255 1.21 5.07 -19.85
C ALA A 255 1.87 6.39 -19.44
N ALA A 256 1.11 7.33 -18.89
CA ALA A 256 1.64 8.60 -18.39
C ALA A 256 2.70 8.34 -17.31
N LYS A 257 2.40 7.46 -16.34
CA LYS A 257 3.34 7.09 -15.27
C LYS A 257 4.59 6.38 -15.81
N ALA A 258 4.42 5.44 -16.75
CA ALA A 258 5.53 4.71 -17.34
C ALA A 258 6.51 5.63 -18.08
N LEU A 259 6.01 6.67 -18.78
CA LEU A 259 6.84 7.59 -19.56
C LEU A 259 7.82 8.39 -18.71
N ALA A 260 7.62 8.54 -17.41
CA ALA A 260 8.61 9.10 -16.47
C ALA A 260 9.95 8.32 -16.46
N HIS A 261 9.92 7.04 -16.83
CA HIS A 261 11.10 6.17 -16.86
C HIS A 261 11.86 6.17 -18.20
N PHE A 262 11.35 6.91 -19.21
CA PHE A 262 11.95 7.01 -20.54
C PHE A 262 12.45 8.43 -20.79
N LYS A 263 13.76 8.61 -20.72
CA LYS A 263 14.41 9.90 -21.00
C LYS A 263 14.27 10.26 -22.48
N GLY A 264 14.05 11.54 -22.79
CA GLY A 264 14.08 12.12 -24.12
C GLY A 264 12.88 13.00 -24.47
N ASP A 265 13.06 13.86 -25.46
CA ASP A 265 12.11 14.91 -25.86
C ASP A 265 10.74 14.36 -26.29
N LYS A 266 10.71 13.16 -26.81
CA LYS A 266 9.47 12.51 -27.24
C LYS A 266 8.54 12.23 -26.05
N ALA A 267 9.07 11.70 -24.94
CA ALA A 267 8.28 11.47 -23.73
C ALA A 267 7.77 12.80 -23.15
N VAL A 268 8.65 13.79 -23.05
CA VAL A 268 8.31 15.14 -22.59
C VAL A 268 7.21 15.77 -23.44
N SER A 269 7.35 15.72 -24.78
CA SER A 269 6.34 16.28 -25.70
C SER A 269 4.98 15.59 -25.58
N LEU A 270 4.95 14.25 -25.46
CA LEU A 270 3.71 13.49 -25.30
C LEU A 270 2.99 13.81 -23.99
N LEU A 271 3.73 13.84 -22.88
CA LEU A 271 3.22 14.18 -21.57
C LEU A 271 2.72 15.64 -21.53
N GLY A 272 3.50 16.57 -22.12
CA GLY A 272 3.10 17.99 -22.20
C GLY A 272 1.78 18.20 -22.92
N LYS A 273 1.56 17.47 -24.03
CA LYS A 273 0.28 17.51 -24.76
C LYS A 273 -0.89 17.04 -23.87
N ARG A 274 -0.68 16.01 -23.04
CA ARG A 274 -1.73 15.53 -22.12
C ARG A 274 -2.04 16.51 -21.01
N VAL A 275 -1.02 17.17 -20.44
CA VAL A 275 -1.23 18.21 -19.43
C VAL A 275 -2.03 19.39 -19.99
N SER A 276 -1.76 19.80 -21.23
CA SER A 276 -2.41 20.93 -21.90
C SER A 276 -3.78 20.61 -22.51
N ASP A 277 -4.20 19.35 -22.54
CA ASP A 277 -5.48 18.94 -23.11
C ASP A 277 -6.59 19.06 -22.05
N ASP A 278 -7.39 20.09 -22.14
CA ASP A 278 -8.49 20.34 -21.18
C ASP A 278 -9.62 19.32 -21.25
N LYS A 279 -9.68 18.50 -22.31
CA LYS A 279 -10.64 17.40 -22.45
C LYS A 279 -10.12 16.10 -21.86
N GLU A 280 -8.83 16.04 -21.52
CA GLU A 280 -8.26 14.86 -20.87
C GLU A 280 -8.71 14.80 -19.42
N HIS A 281 -8.87 13.56 -18.91
CA HIS A 281 -9.26 13.31 -17.55
C HIS A 281 -8.22 13.86 -16.55
N ILE A 282 -8.67 14.58 -15.51
CA ILE A 282 -7.79 15.29 -14.57
C ILE A 282 -6.70 14.38 -13.96
N TYR A 283 -7.00 13.13 -13.62
CA TYR A 283 -6.01 12.21 -13.07
C TYR A 283 -4.93 11.80 -14.10
N VAL A 284 -5.25 11.74 -15.40
CA VAL A 284 -4.26 11.50 -16.46
C VAL A 284 -3.40 12.75 -16.66
N ARG A 285 -3.99 13.95 -16.59
CA ARG A 285 -3.25 15.22 -16.60
C ARG A 285 -2.29 15.34 -15.44
N LEU A 286 -2.77 15.05 -14.22
CA LEU A 286 -1.96 15.07 -12.99
C LEU A 286 -0.82 14.05 -13.05
N GLU A 287 -1.08 12.82 -13.54
CA GLU A 287 -0.03 11.80 -13.69
C GLU A 287 1.01 12.22 -14.74
N SER A 288 0.55 12.82 -15.86
CA SER A 288 1.44 13.37 -16.89
C SER A 288 2.30 14.51 -16.34
N ALA A 289 1.72 15.38 -15.51
CA ALA A 289 2.43 16.47 -14.85
C ALA A 289 3.45 15.95 -13.82
N ALA A 290 3.09 14.94 -13.02
CA ALA A 290 4.02 14.25 -12.13
C ALA A 290 5.22 13.68 -12.90
N SER A 291 4.95 13.00 -14.00
CA SER A 291 5.98 12.41 -14.87
C SER A 291 6.89 13.47 -15.49
N LEU A 292 6.33 14.61 -15.93
CA LEU A 292 7.11 15.76 -16.40
C LEU A 292 8.01 16.32 -15.29
N ALA A 293 7.49 16.49 -14.09
CA ALA A 293 8.26 16.98 -12.96
C ALA A 293 9.41 16.03 -12.58
N ILE A 294 9.18 14.71 -12.61
CA ILE A 294 10.22 13.68 -12.43
C ILE A 294 11.28 13.77 -13.52
N LEU A 295 10.90 14.10 -14.76
CA LEU A 295 11.81 14.33 -15.87
C LEU A 295 12.48 15.73 -15.83
N GLY A 296 12.28 16.51 -14.77
CA GLY A 296 12.89 17.81 -14.57
C GLY A 296 12.23 18.97 -15.33
N GLN A 297 11.00 18.79 -15.80
CA GLN A 297 10.26 19.84 -16.52
C GLN A 297 9.42 20.68 -15.55
N GLU A 298 9.70 21.99 -15.47
CA GLU A 298 8.99 22.93 -14.61
C GLU A 298 7.49 23.03 -14.92
N SER A 299 7.10 22.83 -16.19
CA SER A 299 5.68 22.82 -16.58
C SER A 299 4.86 21.76 -15.84
N GLY A 300 5.45 20.61 -15.51
CA GLY A 300 4.80 19.60 -14.69
C GLY A 300 4.56 20.07 -13.26
N MET A 301 5.58 20.63 -12.63
CA MET A 301 5.45 21.19 -11.27
C MET A 301 4.47 22.36 -11.22
N GLY A 302 4.48 23.22 -12.24
CA GLY A 302 3.54 24.35 -12.37
C GLY A 302 2.09 23.89 -12.44
N PHE A 303 1.79 22.82 -13.18
CA PHE A 303 0.44 22.24 -13.22
C PHE A 303 0.02 21.63 -11.87
N VAL A 304 0.89 20.84 -11.23
CA VAL A 304 0.58 20.26 -9.90
C VAL A 304 0.31 21.37 -8.89
N ARG A 305 1.11 22.46 -8.91
CA ARG A 305 0.90 23.63 -8.05
C ARG A 305 -0.47 24.29 -8.29
N SER A 306 -0.89 24.44 -9.56
CA SER A 306 -2.22 25.03 -9.84
C SER A 306 -3.36 24.18 -9.29
N VAL A 307 -3.25 22.86 -9.30
CA VAL A 307 -4.27 21.93 -8.80
C VAL A 307 -4.38 21.95 -7.26
N LEU A 308 -3.38 22.41 -6.53
CA LEU A 308 -3.50 22.61 -5.07
C LEU A 308 -4.57 23.64 -4.67
N HIS A 309 -5.02 24.45 -5.61
CA HIS A 309 -6.08 25.45 -5.45
C HIS A 309 -7.34 25.13 -6.25
N ASP A 310 -7.46 23.87 -6.76
CA ASP A 310 -8.65 23.41 -7.49
C ASP A 310 -9.89 23.43 -6.57
N GLU A 311 -11.07 23.66 -7.16
CA GLU A 311 -12.35 23.65 -6.42
C GLU A 311 -12.69 22.26 -5.85
N TYR A 312 -12.27 21.18 -6.53
CA TYR A 312 -12.54 19.82 -6.11
C TYR A 312 -11.49 19.34 -5.10
N PHE A 313 -11.97 18.97 -3.94
CA PHE A 313 -11.17 18.45 -2.84
C PHE A 313 -10.27 17.26 -3.26
N GLU A 314 -10.84 16.34 -4.04
CA GLU A 314 -10.16 15.14 -4.50
C GLU A 314 -8.95 15.44 -5.41
N HIS A 315 -9.05 16.50 -6.23
CA HIS A 315 -7.95 16.92 -7.10
C HIS A 315 -6.80 17.50 -6.26
N ARG A 316 -7.12 18.35 -5.28
CA ARG A 316 -6.12 18.92 -4.35
C ARG A 316 -5.38 17.82 -3.59
N LEU A 317 -6.12 16.82 -3.10
CA LEU A 317 -5.53 15.71 -2.37
C LEU A 317 -4.62 14.86 -3.27
N GLU A 318 -5.02 14.59 -4.52
CA GLU A 318 -4.16 13.87 -5.46
C GLU A 318 -2.88 14.66 -5.78
N ALA A 319 -2.97 15.99 -5.94
CA ALA A 319 -1.80 16.85 -6.14
C ALA A 319 -0.82 16.77 -4.95
N VAL A 320 -1.34 16.76 -3.71
CA VAL A 320 -0.54 16.59 -2.49
C VAL A 320 0.17 15.23 -2.48
N ILE A 321 -0.53 14.15 -2.82
CA ILE A 321 0.04 12.78 -2.87
C ILE A 321 1.14 12.71 -3.94
N ILE A 322 0.92 13.32 -5.11
CA ILE A 322 1.88 13.41 -6.21
C ILE A 322 3.17 14.12 -5.77
N LEU A 323 3.05 15.25 -5.05
CA LEU A 323 4.22 15.98 -4.55
C LEU A 323 5.09 15.10 -3.64
N GLY A 324 4.50 14.19 -2.86
CA GLY A 324 5.23 13.21 -2.06
C GLY A 324 6.05 12.20 -2.90
N GLU A 325 5.65 11.95 -4.15
CA GLU A 325 6.36 11.03 -5.06
C GLU A 325 7.49 11.72 -5.85
N ILE A 326 7.34 13.01 -6.20
CA ILE A 326 8.30 13.75 -7.05
C ILE A 326 9.67 13.91 -6.36
N ARG A 327 9.74 13.96 -5.05
CA ARG A 327 10.97 13.96 -4.21
C ARG A 327 11.96 15.08 -4.53
N THR A 328 11.49 16.28 -4.84
CA THR A 328 12.33 17.46 -5.10
C THR A 328 12.20 18.50 -3.97
N GLU A 329 13.14 19.44 -3.89
CA GLU A 329 13.06 20.55 -2.92
C GLU A 329 11.82 21.43 -3.15
N PRO A 330 11.44 21.78 -4.41
CA PRO A 330 10.17 22.47 -4.67
C PRO A 330 8.94 21.71 -4.18
N SER A 331 8.91 20.36 -4.33
CA SER A 331 7.80 19.54 -3.79
C SER A 331 7.71 19.65 -2.28
N ARG A 332 8.85 19.59 -1.58
CA ARG A 332 8.91 19.70 -0.12
C ARG A 332 8.39 21.09 0.33
N ALA A 333 8.84 22.15 -0.34
CA ALA A 333 8.40 23.51 -0.01
C ALA A 333 6.89 23.67 -0.16
N LEU A 334 6.32 23.26 -1.32
CA LEU A 334 4.88 23.29 -1.56
C LEU A 334 4.08 22.47 -0.53
N LEU A 335 4.56 21.29 -0.16
CA LEU A 335 3.91 20.48 0.87
C LEU A 335 3.96 21.14 2.25
N SER A 336 5.06 21.81 2.58
CA SER A 336 5.17 22.57 3.83
C SER A 336 4.21 23.75 3.85
N ASP A 337 4.07 24.46 2.72
CA ASP A 337 3.12 25.57 2.58
C ASP A 337 1.67 25.06 2.75
N VAL A 338 1.29 23.98 2.07
CA VAL A 338 -0.04 23.35 2.21
C VAL A 338 -0.31 22.89 3.64
N LEU A 339 0.69 22.29 4.30
CA LEU A 339 0.55 21.84 5.69
C LEU A 339 0.26 23.00 6.66
N LEU A 340 0.90 24.14 6.44
CA LEU A 340 0.79 25.31 7.32
C LEU A 340 -0.34 26.28 6.91
N ASP A 341 -0.95 26.08 5.75
CA ASP A 341 -2.06 26.89 5.26
C ASP A 341 -3.36 26.55 6.02
N GLY A 342 -3.78 27.44 6.92
CA GLY A 342 -5.00 27.30 7.73
C GLY A 342 -6.30 27.30 6.91
N GLU A 343 -6.30 27.80 5.68
CA GLU A 343 -7.45 27.82 4.77
C GLU A 343 -7.69 26.46 4.08
N GLN A 344 -6.67 25.57 4.09
CA GLN A 344 -6.83 24.22 3.56
C GLN A 344 -7.59 23.32 4.55
N PRO A 345 -8.48 22.44 4.04
CA PRO A 345 -9.15 21.44 4.87
C PRO A 345 -8.16 20.58 5.68
N PRO A 346 -8.52 20.17 6.91
CA PRO A 346 -7.65 19.36 7.75
C PRO A 346 -7.13 18.09 7.08
N GLU A 347 -7.93 17.48 6.21
CA GLU A 347 -7.57 16.27 5.49
C GLU A 347 -6.49 16.53 4.43
N ILE A 348 -6.53 17.68 3.75
CA ILE A 348 -5.49 18.10 2.80
C ILE A 348 -4.17 18.38 3.54
N ARG A 349 -4.25 19.07 4.67
CA ARG A 349 -3.10 19.35 5.53
C ARG A 349 -2.49 18.08 6.12
N ALA A 350 -3.33 17.14 6.58
CA ALA A 350 -2.88 15.81 7.03
C ALA A 350 -2.24 15.02 5.89
N GLY A 351 -2.79 15.15 4.66
CA GLY A 351 -2.18 14.58 3.44
C GLY A 351 -0.80 15.15 3.16
N ALA A 352 -0.62 16.46 3.34
CA ALA A 352 0.67 17.12 3.17
C ALA A 352 1.69 16.65 4.23
N ALA A 353 1.27 16.49 5.49
CA ALA A 353 2.12 15.92 6.54
C ALA A 353 2.58 14.50 6.17
N TRP A 354 1.64 13.63 5.75
CA TRP A 354 1.96 12.29 5.28
C TRP A 354 2.96 12.31 4.12
N ALA A 355 2.73 13.15 3.10
CA ALA A 355 3.61 13.28 1.93
C ALA A 355 5.02 13.76 2.31
N LEU A 356 5.16 14.68 3.27
CA LEU A 356 6.45 15.09 3.82
C LEU A 356 7.19 13.93 4.49
N GLY A 357 6.44 13.03 5.16
CA GLY A 357 6.98 11.79 5.71
C GLY A 357 7.49 10.82 4.63
N GLU A 358 6.78 10.72 3.48
CA GLU A 358 7.22 9.90 2.33
C GLU A 358 8.47 10.48 1.64
N LEU A 359 8.61 11.80 1.60
CA LEU A 359 9.84 12.45 1.14
C LEU A 359 11.04 12.11 2.02
N GLY A 360 10.83 11.94 3.33
CA GLY A 360 11.84 11.54 4.28
C GLY A 360 12.97 12.56 4.49
N GLN A 361 12.74 13.84 4.22
CA GLN A 361 13.76 14.88 4.31
C GLN A 361 13.75 15.55 5.69
N ALA A 362 14.89 15.59 6.37
CA ALA A 362 15.04 16.21 7.71
C ALA A 362 14.56 17.67 7.75
N LYS A 363 14.74 18.44 6.67
CA LYS A 363 14.26 19.82 6.55
C LYS A 363 12.74 19.98 6.69
N SER A 364 11.96 18.90 6.59
CA SER A 364 10.51 18.95 6.80
C SER A 364 10.10 18.98 8.27
N ALA A 365 11.02 18.72 9.19
CA ALA A 365 10.73 18.55 10.61
C ALA A 365 10.11 19.81 11.24
N ASP A 366 10.63 20.99 10.91
CA ASP A 366 10.14 22.25 11.49
C ASP A 366 8.66 22.52 11.14
N ALA A 367 8.27 22.25 9.89
CA ALA A 367 6.87 22.40 9.47
C ALA A 367 5.97 21.39 10.19
N LEU A 368 6.41 20.13 10.35
CA LEU A 368 5.67 19.10 11.07
C LEU A 368 5.52 19.44 12.56
N VAL A 369 6.61 19.89 13.22
CA VAL A 369 6.59 20.26 14.64
C VAL A 369 5.64 21.42 14.93
N LYS A 370 5.58 22.41 14.05
CA LYS A 370 4.64 23.54 14.18
C LYS A 370 3.18 23.09 14.25
N THR A 371 2.83 22.00 13.61
CA THR A 371 1.43 21.52 13.56
C THR A 371 1.01 20.71 14.79
N PHE A 372 1.89 20.40 15.73
CA PHE A 372 1.49 19.67 16.93
C PHE A 372 0.59 20.50 17.87
N THR A 373 0.55 21.80 17.71
CA THR A 373 -0.37 22.70 18.44
C THR A 373 -1.73 22.88 17.75
N GLU A 374 -1.95 22.25 16.61
CA GLU A 374 -3.21 22.35 15.87
C GLU A 374 -4.37 21.67 16.62
N ILE A 375 -5.57 22.23 16.50
CA ILE A 375 -6.77 21.65 17.10
C ILE A 375 -7.17 20.37 16.38
N ALA A 376 -6.98 20.31 15.05
CA ALA A 376 -7.37 19.18 14.23
C ALA A 376 -6.47 17.96 14.49
N GLU A 377 -7.03 16.94 15.15
CA GLU A 377 -6.33 15.70 15.49
C GLU A 377 -5.69 14.98 14.30
N PRO A 378 -6.36 14.85 13.12
CA PRO A 378 -5.75 14.18 11.96
C PRO A 378 -4.42 14.80 11.53
N ILE A 379 -4.28 16.13 11.61
CA ILE A 379 -3.03 16.83 11.26
C ILE A 379 -1.92 16.44 12.23
N ARG A 380 -2.18 16.48 13.54
CA ARG A 380 -1.20 16.12 14.58
C ARG A 380 -0.73 14.67 14.44
N ILE A 381 -1.67 13.76 14.21
CA ILE A 381 -1.38 12.33 14.05
C ILE A 381 -0.47 12.09 12.85
N GLU A 382 -0.83 12.63 11.67
CA GLU A 382 -0.02 12.42 10.47
C GLU A 382 1.32 13.15 10.54
N ALA A 383 1.39 14.31 11.18
CA ALA A 383 2.66 15.00 11.44
C ALA A 383 3.59 14.17 12.35
N ALA A 384 3.06 13.55 13.40
CA ALA A 384 3.85 12.69 14.28
C ALA A 384 4.35 11.42 13.57
N ARG A 385 3.49 10.80 12.76
CA ARG A 385 3.87 9.65 11.91
C ARG A 385 4.93 10.01 10.89
N ALA A 386 4.80 11.17 10.25
CA ALA A 386 5.77 11.70 9.29
C ALA A 386 7.13 11.97 9.96
N LEU A 387 7.12 12.66 11.10
CA LEU A 387 8.33 12.94 11.86
C LEU A 387 9.03 11.65 12.29
N ARG A 388 8.28 10.64 12.78
CA ARG A 388 8.81 9.32 13.09
C ARG A 388 9.54 8.69 11.89
N LYS A 389 8.94 8.72 10.68
CA LYS A 389 9.56 8.18 9.45
C LYS A 389 10.86 8.93 9.12
N ILE A 390 10.86 10.24 9.24
CA ILE A 390 12.04 11.09 8.98
C ILE A 390 13.16 10.75 9.96
N ILE A 391 12.86 10.65 11.27
CA ILE A 391 13.85 10.28 12.29
C ILE A 391 14.42 8.89 12.00
N ALA A 392 13.58 7.92 11.70
CA ALA A 392 14.01 6.55 11.40
C ALA A 392 14.89 6.46 10.14
N GLY A 393 14.60 7.26 9.12
CA GLY A 393 15.26 7.22 7.81
C GLY A 393 16.47 8.16 7.65
N THR A 394 16.71 9.07 8.59
CA THR A 394 17.76 10.09 8.50
C THR A 394 18.70 10.07 9.70
N LYS A 395 19.76 10.88 9.64
CA LYS A 395 20.65 11.14 10.79
C LYS A 395 20.23 12.40 11.57
N MET A 396 18.93 12.71 11.61
CA MET A 396 18.43 13.86 12.28
C MET A 396 18.54 13.74 13.80
N HIS A 397 19.04 14.77 14.47
CA HIS A 397 19.14 14.88 15.92
C HIS A 397 17.81 15.40 16.52
N ALA A 398 16.76 14.59 16.49
CA ALA A 398 15.41 15.04 16.82
C ALA A 398 15.23 15.40 18.29
N ALA A 399 16.03 14.85 19.21
CA ALA A 399 15.99 15.23 20.62
C ALA A 399 16.39 16.70 20.85
N SER A 400 17.18 17.30 19.94
CA SER A 400 17.56 18.73 20.02
C SER A 400 16.37 19.70 19.82
N LEU A 401 15.25 19.20 19.29
CA LEU A 401 14.02 20.00 19.13
C LEU A 401 13.18 20.08 20.42
N LEU A 402 13.43 19.22 21.41
CA LEU A 402 12.66 19.19 22.66
C LEU A 402 12.80 20.46 23.50
N PRO A 403 14.00 21.07 23.72
CA PRO A 403 14.17 22.22 24.59
C PRO A 403 13.37 23.45 24.17
N ASP A 404 13.29 23.71 22.88
CA ASP A 404 12.68 24.94 22.33
C ASP A 404 11.18 24.81 22.04
N GLY A 405 10.62 23.57 22.14
CA GLY A 405 9.22 23.30 21.82
C GLY A 405 8.24 23.79 22.89
N LEU A 406 7.01 24.09 22.48
CA LEU A 406 5.85 24.13 23.37
C LEU A 406 5.52 22.72 23.87
N ASP A 407 4.67 22.60 24.91
CA ASP A 407 4.39 21.29 25.50
C ASP A 407 3.78 20.28 24.54
N ASP A 408 2.80 20.69 23.73
CA ASP A 408 2.23 19.84 22.67
C ASP A 408 3.26 19.45 21.60
N GLN A 409 4.18 20.35 21.30
CA GLN A 409 5.28 20.06 20.36
C GLN A 409 6.24 19.04 20.94
N ARG A 410 6.61 19.18 22.21
CA ARG A 410 7.43 18.20 22.94
C ARG A 410 6.75 16.83 22.97
N ALA A 411 5.43 16.79 23.19
CA ALA A 411 4.65 15.56 23.16
C ALA A 411 4.75 14.84 21.82
N GLY A 412 4.52 15.55 20.73
CA GLY A 412 4.62 15.02 19.36
C GLY A 412 6.03 14.54 18.99
N ILE A 413 7.06 15.34 19.35
CA ILE A 413 8.48 14.97 19.13
C ILE A 413 8.82 13.73 19.95
N ALA A 414 8.47 13.69 21.22
CA ALA A 414 8.75 12.55 22.11
C ALA A 414 8.08 11.26 21.61
N TRP A 415 6.82 11.36 21.15
CA TRP A 415 6.12 10.23 20.54
C TRP A 415 6.85 9.75 19.27
N ALA A 416 7.25 10.64 18.39
CA ALA A 416 7.95 10.28 17.16
C ALA A 416 9.31 9.62 17.46
N LEU A 417 10.09 10.17 18.40
CA LEU A 417 11.34 9.59 18.87
C LEU A 417 11.14 8.19 19.44
N SER A 418 10.16 8.01 20.33
CA SER A 418 9.89 6.74 21.00
C SER A 418 9.56 5.60 20.03
N ARG A 419 9.02 5.94 18.86
CA ARG A 419 8.58 4.99 17.83
C ARG A 419 9.50 4.90 16.61
N SER A 420 10.58 5.68 16.58
CA SER A 420 11.49 5.73 15.44
C SER A 420 12.44 4.53 15.36
N GLY A 421 12.64 3.81 16.47
CA GLY A 421 13.69 2.81 16.62
C GLY A 421 15.11 3.39 16.67
N ARG A 422 15.22 4.74 16.77
CA ARG A 422 16.49 5.47 16.86
C ARG A 422 16.47 6.43 18.02
N VAL A 423 16.97 5.98 19.15
CA VAL A 423 17.08 6.78 20.37
C VAL A 423 18.56 6.88 20.75
N GLU A 424 19.09 8.09 20.73
CA GLU A 424 20.45 8.38 21.18
C GLU A 424 20.37 8.99 22.60
N VAL A 425 20.85 8.24 23.59
CA VAL A 425 20.76 8.63 25.01
C VAL A 425 21.51 9.92 25.30
N ASP A 426 22.68 10.14 24.67
CA ASP A 426 23.48 11.34 24.87
C ASP A 426 22.72 12.63 24.41
N GLU A 427 21.93 12.52 23.34
CA GLU A 427 21.07 13.64 22.88
C GLU A 427 19.94 13.92 23.87
N LEU A 428 19.33 12.87 24.43
CA LEU A 428 18.30 13.02 25.45
C LEU A 428 18.84 13.63 26.74
N VAL A 429 20.05 13.22 27.16
CA VAL A 429 20.75 13.82 28.32
C VAL A 429 21.04 15.30 28.06
N ALA A 430 21.45 15.69 26.85
CA ALA A 430 21.65 17.09 26.49
C ALA A 430 20.34 17.91 26.58
N ALA A 431 19.20 17.30 26.27
CA ALA A 431 17.89 17.94 26.34
C ALA A 431 17.46 18.21 27.80
N LEU A 432 17.98 17.51 28.80
CA LEU A 432 17.67 17.70 30.23
C LEU A 432 18.14 19.05 30.81
N LYS A 433 18.91 19.84 30.08
CA LYS A 433 19.26 21.21 30.47
C LYS A 433 18.04 22.15 30.63
N ASN A 434 16.92 21.78 30.03
CA ASN A 434 15.64 22.44 30.18
C ASN A 434 14.71 21.55 31.00
N ASP A 435 14.26 22.03 32.17
CA ASP A 435 13.41 21.29 33.10
C ASP A 435 12.09 20.82 32.46
N ASP A 436 11.53 21.60 31.56
CA ASP A 436 10.28 21.27 30.84
C ASP A 436 10.40 20.00 29.96
N THR A 437 11.62 19.59 29.60
CA THR A 437 11.85 18.41 28.77
C THR A 437 11.93 17.11 29.57
N ARG A 438 12.12 17.17 30.89
CA ARG A 438 12.42 16.01 31.75
C ARG A 438 11.37 14.91 31.63
N ARG A 439 10.07 15.25 31.70
CA ARG A 439 8.99 14.27 31.55
C ARG A 439 8.97 13.60 30.19
N TRP A 440 9.32 14.32 29.14
CA TRP A 440 9.34 13.81 27.77
C TRP A 440 10.55 12.90 27.53
N VAL A 441 11.71 13.24 28.08
CA VAL A 441 12.89 12.36 28.08
C VAL A 441 12.58 11.07 28.83
N ALA A 442 11.95 11.15 30.01
CA ALA A 442 11.51 9.97 30.76
C ALA A 442 10.54 9.10 29.95
N TYR A 443 9.58 9.72 29.24
CA TYR A 443 8.65 9.02 28.36
C TYR A 443 9.38 8.29 27.22
N VAL A 444 10.27 8.98 26.49
CA VAL A 444 11.03 8.37 25.40
C VAL A 444 11.83 7.17 25.88
N LEU A 445 12.59 7.32 26.97
CA LEU A 445 13.39 6.25 27.55
C LEU A 445 12.52 5.08 28.06
N GLY A 446 11.43 5.41 28.78
CA GLY A 446 10.53 4.42 29.39
C GLY A 446 9.75 3.58 28.37
N THR A 447 9.63 4.04 27.12
CA THR A 447 8.97 3.29 26.03
C THR A 447 9.93 2.43 25.22
N GLN A 448 11.24 2.49 25.48
CA GLN A 448 12.23 1.64 24.78
C GLN A 448 12.36 0.28 25.47
N ASP A 449 13.00 -0.67 24.77
CA ASP A 449 13.39 -1.94 25.37
C ASP A 449 14.48 -1.68 26.43
N GLU A 450 14.18 -2.00 27.69
CA GLU A 450 15.11 -1.88 28.81
C GLU A 450 16.45 -2.52 28.50
N LYS A 451 16.44 -3.72 27.90
CA LYS A 451 17.67 -4.47 27.59
C LYS A 451 18.57 -3.76 26.59
N ALA A 452 17.98 -3.01 25.66
CA ALA A 452 18.73 -2.26 24.65
C ALA A 452 19.41 -1.01 25.25
N LEU A 453 18.90 -0.49 26.36
CA LEU A 453 19.34 0.77 26.97
C LEU A 453 20.13 0.62 28.28
N VAL A 454 20.11 -0.55 28.92
CA VAL A 454 20.71 -0.76 30.27
C VAL A 454 22.11 -0.16 30.42
N GLY A 455 23.01 -0.40 29.47
CA GLY A 455 24.37 0.11 29.56
C GLY A 455 24.49 1.63 29.36
N LYS A 456 23.55 2.25 28.64
CA LYS A 456 23.56 3.68 28.33
C LYS A 456 22.81 4.51 29.38
N VAL A 457 21.80 3.93 29.98
CA VAL A 457 20.89 4.63 30.92
C VAL A 457 21.54 4.77 32.30
N GLU A 458 22.55 3.98 32.66
CA GLU A 458 23.29 4.16 33.89
C GLU A 458 24.01 5.52 33.98
N GLN A 459 24.39 6.08 32.85
CA GLN A 459 24.89 7.45 32.76
C GLN A 459 23.81 8.47 33.18
N LEU A 460 22.56 8.28 32.75
CA LEU A 460 21.42 9.11 33.11
C LEU A 460 21.18 9.14 34.61
N ARG A 461 21.33 7.98 35.31
CA ARG A 461 21.19 7.88 36.78
C ARG A 461 22.09 8.85 37.52
N ARG A 462 23.29 9.14 37.00
CA ARG A 462 24.23 10.09 37.60
C ARG A 462 23.89 11.55 37.27
N VAL A 463 23.32 11.80 36.09
CA VAL A 463 23.01 13.16 35.63
C VAL A 463 21.64 13.62 36.15
N ASP A 464 20.63 12.77 36.08
CA ASP A 464 19.26 13.06 36.55
C ASP A 464 18.59 11.81 37.14
N PRO A 465 18.77 11.56 38.45
CA PRO A 465 18.21 10.40 39.12
C PRO A 465 16.67 10.30 39.07
N GLU A 466 15.95 11.43 38.99
CA GLU A 466 14.49 11.44 38.94
C GLU A 466 13.99 10.97 37.56
N VAL A 467 14.59 11.43 36.50
CA VAL A 467 14.29 10.97 35.16
C VAL A 467 14.63 9.49 34.98
N TYR A 468 15.76 9.04 35.54
CA TYR A 468 16.12 7.62 35.58
C TYR A 468 15.05 6.80 36.33
N PHE A 469 14.62 7.27 37.52
CA PHE A 469 13.58 6.58 38.28
C PHE A 469 12.26 6.52 37.52
N ALA A 470 11.81 7.63 36.92
CA ALA A 470 10.60 7.69 36.12
C ALA A 470 10.65 6.71 34.93
N ALA A 471 11.77 6.64 34.22
CA ALA A 471 11.96 5.69 33.11
C ALA A 471 11.87 4.23 33.59
N THR A 472 12.50 3.89 34.74
CA THR A 472 12.45 2.54 35.30
C THR A 472 11.06 2.14 35.75
N VAL A 473 10.26 3.08 36.28
CA VAL A 473 8.85 2.85 36.62
C VAL A 473 8.04 2.55 35.36
N LEU A 474 8.23 3.35 34.31
CA LEU A 474 7.57 3.13 33.00
C LEU A 474 7.90 1.75 32.45
N TRP A 475 9.15 1.31 32.46
CA TRP A 475 9.53 -0.05 32.01
C TRP A 475 8.76 -1.15 32.74
N ARG A 476 8.60 -1.02 34.06
CA ARG A 476 7.86 -2.02 34.87
C ARG A 476 6.36 -2.00 34.61
N VAL A 477 5.78 -0.82 34.49
CA VAL A 477 4.32 -0.66 34.34
C VAL A 477 3.86 -0.89 32.92
N MET A 478 4.60 -0.39 31.96
CA MET A 478 4.18 -0.36 30.53
C MET A 478 4.69 -1.53 29.70
N SER A 479 5.60 -2.36 30.20
CA SER A 479 6.12 -3.50 29.43
C SER A 479 5.03 -4.44 28.90
N SER A 480 3.90 -4.55 29.61
CA SER A 480 2.73 -5.33 29.18
C SER A 480 1.75 -4.52 28.31
N TRP A 481 1.87 -3.19 28.27
CA TRP A 481 0.95 -2.29 27.57
C TRP A 481 1.52 -1.78 26.25
N VAL A 482 2.84 -1.70 26.13
CA VAL A 482 3.54 -1.20 24.93
C VAL A 482 3.16 -2.01 23.70
N TYR A 483 3.01 -3.33 23.84
CA TYR A 483 2.55 -4.18 22.74
C TYR A 483 1.15 -3.82 22.23
N LYS A 484 0.28 -3.29 23.06
CA LYS A 484 -1.08 -2.89 22.65
C LYS A 484 -1.12 -1.49 22.04
N LEU A 485 -0.18 -0.61 22.40
CA LEU A 485 -0.12 0.77 21.89
C LEU A 485 0.67 0.90 20.59
N GLU A 486 1.47 -0.10 20.21
CA GLU A 486 2.21 -0.10 18.93
C GLU A 486 1.33 -0.32 17.69
N GLU A 487 0.07 -0.65 17.87
CA GLU A 487 -0.85 -1.08 16.80
C GLU A 487 -1.70 0.04 16.23
N TYR A 488 -1.64 1.27 16.80
CA TYR A 488 -2.52 2.36 16.41
C TYR A 488 -1.77 3.57 15.87
#